data_653d40cba15c3f38294e567043ba7c0d
#
_entry.id   653d40cba15c3f38294e567043ba7c0d
#
_cell.length_a   1.000
_cell.length_b   1.000
_cell.length_c   1.000
_cell.angle_alpha   90.00
_cell.angle_beta   90.00
_cell.angle_gamma   90.00
#
_symmetry.space_group_name_H-M   'P 1'
#
loop_
_entity.id
_entity.type
_entity.pdbx_description
1 polymer ?
#
loop_
_entity_poly.entity_id
_entity_poly.type
_entity_poly.pdbx_seq_one_letter_code
_entity_poly.pdbx_strand_id
1 'polypeptide(L)'
;MSGIAVFYRGEREMIEDSLSFLAHRGSETRVLAAGGEVGMGAVLSNAYGDDMNVFEGSGEYVVFDGFLRNCSDAPWPEKILSLRRKYGNRFIDRLDGSFTFAIDTAGETLIARDPLGLKPLYYCFINGSIACASELKALTPFCSEVKVFPPGYYFSSIEGFKKYSSLEDLLTDESDARNEEEAAKLLRSSLEEAVEKRLSAVKCDAVVFLSGGLDSSCIAAVASSLSGSLRTFTVGSGDGKDPKFAREVSECLGTDHSEYTYDFDEMLEVLPEVIYHLESFDPPLVRSAIPNYLVSKLAADEGSSFVFMGEGADELFAGYEYMKDLPTSESIDKESMRITRNGYRSGFQRNDRMSLAFGIEFDVPFMDPSVLNLAFSIPAEWKIHGPEKTEKWILRKAFESELPESVVWRKKSKFSVGTGSSHLMKEYAEETISDSELENERRNSGIRSKEELLYYRIFDDLFPCEGAIETVYRS
;
A
#
# COMPACT_ATOMS: atom_id res chain seq x y z
N MET A 1 -8.95 -3.72 8.16
CA MET A 1 -9.25 -3.55 6.77
C MET A 1 -10.07 -4.68 6.31
N SER A 2 -10.61 -4.47 5.24
CA SER A 2 -11.48 -5.42 4.63
C SER A 2 -10.88 -5.83 3.28
N GLY A 3 -11.48 -6.81 2.69
CA GLY A 3 -11.39 -7.10 1.28
C GLY A 3 -12.82 -7.14 0.75
N ILE A 4 -13.02 -6.75 -0.49
CA ILE A 4 -14.32 -6.81 -1.14
C ILE A 4 -14.32 -7.76 -2.32
N ALA A 5 -15.46 -8.40 -2.56
CA ALA A 5 -15.75 -9.13 -3.78
C ALA A 5 -17.14 -8.73 -4.30
N VAL A 6 -17.26 -8.53 -5.62
CA VAL A 6 -18.47 -8.05 -6.28
C VAL A 6 -18.63 -8.79 -7.60
N PHE A 7 -19.79 -9.40 -7.83
CA PHE A 7 -20.12 -10.12 -9.05
C PHE A 7 -21.46 -9.63 -9.58
N TYR A 8 -21.43 -8.89 -10.69
CA TYR A 8 -22.65 -8.51 -11.38
C TYR A 8 -23.20 -9.72 -12.12
N ARG A 9 -24.43 -10.14 -11.79
CA ARG A 9 -25.06 -11.39 -12.24
C ARG A 9 -24.31 -12.67 -11.80
N GLY A 10 -23.64 -12.60 -10.64
CA GLY A 10 -22.98 -13.75 -10.04
C GLY A 10 -23.88 -14.47 -9.05
N GLU A 11 -23.68 -15.77 -8.92
CA GLU A 11 -24.34 -16.58 -7.91
C GLU A 11 -23.70 -16.35 -6.53
N ARG A 12 -24.46 -16.56 -5.46
CA ARG A 12 -23.98 -16.40 -4.07
C ARG A 12 -22.74 -17.25 -3.79
N GLU A 13 -22.70 -18.46 -4.30
CA GLU A 13 -21.58 -19.39 -4.15
C GLU A 13 -20.27 -18.81 -4.70
N MET A 14 -20.31 -18.17 -5.88
CA MET A 14 -19.13 -17.51 -6.45
C MET A 14 -18.57 -16.40 -5.55
N ILE A 15 -19.45 -15.70 -4.81
CA ILE A 15 -19.04 -14.63 -3.91
C ILE A 15 -18.41 -15.24 -2.65
N GLU A 16 -19.03 -16.25 -2.07
CA GLU A 16 -18.52 -16.97 -0.91
C GLU A 16 -17.15 -17.60 -1.21
N ASP A 17 -17.00 -18.23 -2.36
CA ASP A 17 -15.72 -18.79 -2.83
C ASP A 17 -14.68 -17.68 -3.01
N SER A 18 -15.01 -16.58 -3.70
CA SER A 18 -14.10 -15.46 -3.88
C SER A 18 -13.67 -14.83 -2.54
N LEU A 19 -14.58 -14.65 -1.60
CA LEU A 19 -14.28 -14.13 -0.27
C LEU A 19 -13.43 -15.10 0.57
N SER A 20 -13.50 -16.42 0.32
CA SER A 20 -12.66 -17.39 1.01
C SER A 20 -11.16 -17.15 0.74
N PHE A 21 -10.79 -16.70 -0.46
CA PHE A 21 -9.41 -16.29 -0.80
C PHE A 21 -8.98 -15.00 -0.13
N LEU A 22 -9.91 -14.20 0.41
CA LEU A 22 -9.64 -12.95 1.13
C LEU A 22 -9.73 -13.11 2.66
N ALA A 23 -10.00 -14.31 3.18
CA ALA A 23 -10.26 -14.55 4.60
C ALA A 23 -9.12 -14.08 5.53
N HIS A 24 -7.87 -14.08 5.05
CA HIS A 24 -6.70 -13.58 5.79
C HIS A 24 -6.75 -12.06 6.08
N ARG A 25 -7.57 -11.31 5.33
CA ARG A 25 -7.66 -9.84 5.45
C ARG A 25 -8.49 -9.37 6.66
N GLY A 26 -9.18 -10.23 7.37
CA GLY A 26 -9.98 -9.85 8.53
C GLY A 26 -10.60 -11.02 9.26
N SER A 27 -11.43 -10.72 10.25
CA SER A 27 -11.96 -11.70 11.20
C SER A 27 -13.38 -12.19 10.91
N GLU A 28 -14.14 -11.49 10.08
CA GLU A 28 -15.53 -11.80 9.76
C GLU A 28 -15.78 -11.62 8.26
N THR A 29 -16.58 -12.50 7.68
CA THR A 29 -17.03 -12.38 6.28
C THR A 29 -18.53 -12.13 6.24
N ARG A 30 -18.95 -11.10 5.50
CA ARG A 30 -20.37 -10.80 5.25
C ARG A 30 -20.67 -10.82 3.77
N VAL A 31 -21.71 -11.57 3.41
CA VAL A 31 -22.25 -11.63 2.05
C VAL A 31 -23.57 -10.89 2.03
N LEU A 32 -23.67 -9.88 1.18
CA LEU A 32 -24.88 -9.13 0.92
C LEU A 32 -25.52 -9.67 -0.36
N ALA A 33 -26.74 -10.12 -0.28
CA ALA A 33 -27.51 -10.57 -1.44
C ALA A 33 -28.34 -9.40 -1.97
N ALA A 34 -27.87 -8.73 -2.98
CA ALA A 34 -28.68 -7.78 -3.72
C ALA A 34 -29.66 -8.53 -4.61
N GLY A 35 -30.92 -8.23 -4.53
CA GLY A 35 -32.10 -8.84 -5.15
C GLY A 35 -32.05 -9.43 -6.56
N GLY A 36 -31.07 -10.25 -6.86
CA GLY A 36 -30.99 -11.14 -8.01
C GLY A 36 -30.07 -10.72 -9.15
N GLU A 37 -29.53 -9.50 -9.22
CA GLU A 37 -28.61 -9.10 -10.28
C GLU A 37 -27.17 -8.85 -9.81
N VAL A 38 -26.95 -8.51 -8.54
CA VAL A 38 -25.61 -8.25 -7.99
C VAL A 38 -25.42 -9.01 -6.70
N GLY A 39 -24.33 -9.76 -6.63
CA GLY A 39 -23.85 -10.31 -5.40
C GLY A 39 -22.58 -9.57 -4.97
N MET A 40 -22.48 -9.19 -3.71
CA MET A 40 -21.31 -8.57 -3.14
C MET A 40 -21.07 -9.01 -1.71
N GLY A 41 -19.84 -8.92 -1.26
CA GLY A 41 -19.49 -9.22 0.10
C GLY A 41 -18.16 -8.60 0.49
N ALA A 42 -17.90 -8.62 1.79
CA ALA A 42 -16.68 -8.09 2.36
C ALA A 42 -16.15 -8.99 3.47
N VAL A 43 -14.82 -9.01 3.60
CA VAL A 43 -14.12 -9.47 4.79
C VAL A 43 -13.86 -8.25 5.66
N LEU A 44 -14.21 -8.30 6.94
CA LEU A 44 -14.24 -7.15 7.84
C LEU A 44 -13.03 -7.13 8.76
N SER A 45 -12.46 -5.95 8.95
CA SER A 45 -11.34 -5.71 9.85
C SER A 45 -11.79 -5.22 11.22
N ASN A 46 -11.01 -5.56 12.25
CA ASN A 46 -11.22 -5.12 13.63
C ASN A 46 -10.70 -3.70 13.91
N ALA A 47 -9.91 -3.11 12.99
CA ALA A 47 -9.24 -1.83 13.25
C ALA A 47 -10.20 -0.64 13.39
N TYR A 48 -11.33 -0.64 12.65
CA TYR A 48 -12.27 0.49 12.61
C TYR A 48 -13.64 0.20 13.25
N GLY A 49 -13.99 -1.07 13.48
CA GLY A 49 -15.26 -1.54 14.02
C GLY A 49 -16.26 -2.02 12.97
N ASP A 50 -17.27 -2.75 13.42
CA ASP A 50 -18.08 -3.69 12.63
C ASP A 50 -18.93 -3.08 11.51
N ASP A 51 -19.40 -1.84 11.69
CA ASP A 51 -20.33 -1.21 10.73
C ASP A 51 -19.65 -0.30 9.69
N MET A 52 -18.31 -0.23 9.72
CA MET A 52 -17.56 0.69 8.86
C MET A 52 -17.37 0.21 7.42
N ASN A 53 -17.68 -1.06 7.13
CA ASN A 53 -17.35 -1.68 5.85
C ASN A 53 -18.54 -2.12 5.01
N VAL A 54 -19.71 -2.29 5.63
CA VAL A 54 -20.90 -2.82 4.93
C VAL A 54 -22.17 -2.07 5.34
N PHE A 55 -23.08 -1.95 4.38
CA PHE A 55 -24.45 -1.47 4.60
C PHE A 55 -25.42 -2.30 3.78
N GLU A 56 -26.51 -2.70 4.41
CA GLU A 56 -27.68 -3.32 3.78
C GLU A 56 -28.95 -2.70 4.32
N GLY A 57 -29.72 -2.05 3.48
CA GLY A 57 -30.98 -1.45 3.89
C GLY A 57 -31.75 -0.77 2.76
N SER A 58 -33.04 -0.85 2.78
CA SER A 58 -33.96 -0.17 1.84
C SER A 58 -33.71 -0.48 0.35
N GLY A 59 -33.15 -1.67 0.04
CA GLY A 59 -32.77 -2.05 -1.33
C GLY A 59 -31.49 -1.38 -1.82
N GLU A 60 -30.68 -0.84 -0.92
CA GLU A 60 -29.35 -0.29 -1.16
C GLU A 60 -28.31 -1.16 -0.44
N TYR A 61 -27.21 -1.44 -1.11
CA TYR A 61 -26.14 -2.28 -0.61
C TYR A 61 -24.81 -1.58 -0.85
N VAL A 62 -23.93 -1.59 0.14
CA VAL A 62 -22.56 -1.04 0.03
C VAL A 62 -21.57 -1.99 0.66
N VAL A 63 -20.48 -2.26 -0.04
CA VAL A 63 -19.26 -2.85 0.50
C VAL A 63 -18.13 -1.86 0.33
N PHE A 64 -17.31 -1.71 1.36
CA PHE A 64 -16.24 -0.72 1.43
C PHE A 64 -14.98 -1.32 2.02
N ASP A 65 -13.83 -1.08 1.37
CA ASP A 65 -12.50 -1.36 1.90
C ASP A 65 -11.70 -0.06 1.91
N GLY A 66 -11.21 0.34 3.08
CA GLY A 66 -10.38 1.53 3.20
C GLY A 66 -10.70 2.45 4.36
N PHE A 67 -10.40 3.73 4.17
CA PHE A 67 -10.52 4.78 5.16
C PHE A 67 -10.93 6.09 4.48
N LEU A 68 -11.94 6.79 5.05
CA LEU A 68 -12.33 8.15 4.64
C LEU A 68 -11.91 9.16 5.70
N ARG A 69 -11.05 10.11 5.34
CA ARG A 69 -10.51 11.15 6.22
C ARG A 69 -11.53 12.23 6.58
N ASN A 70 -12.46 12.50 5.69
CA ASN A 70 -13.48 13.56 5.85
C ASN A 70 -14.82 13.06 6.38
N CYS A 71 -14.85 11.91 7.06
CA CYS A 71 -16.06 11.25 7.53
C CYS A 71 -15.86 10.67 8.94
N SER A 72 -15.96 11.50 9.96
CA SER A 72 -15.85 11.08 11.38
C SER A 72 -17.21 10.93 12.09
N ASP A 73 -18.30 11.32 11.44
CA ASP A 73 -19.62 11.50 12.04
C ASP A 73 -20.63 10.36 11.76
N ALA A 74 -20.27 9.42 10.89
CA ALA A 74 -21.13 8.28 10.53
C ALA A 74 -20.30 7.13 9.92
N PRO A 75 -20.84 5.89 9.88
CA PRO A 75 -20.27 4.80 9.11
C PRO A 75 -20.03 5.19 7.65
N TRP A 76 -18.89 4.78 7.08
CA TRP A 76 -18.51 5.19 5.73
C TRP A 76 -19.52 4.80 4.65
N PRO A 77 -20.12 3.58 4.67
CA PRO A 77 -21.15 3.21 3.71
C PRO A 77 -22.37 4.14 3.74
N GLU A 78 -22.85 4.53 4.92
CA GLU A 78 -23.99 5.45 5.07
C GLU A 78 -23.64 6.84 4.55
N LYS A 79 -22.43 7.32 4.84
CA LYS A 79 -21.93 8.61 4.34
C LYS A 79 -21.85 8.63 2.82
N ILE A 80 -21.34 7.56 2.22
CA ILE A 80 -21.25 7.37 0.77
C ILE A 80 -22.65 7.45 0.14
N LEU A 81 -23.64 6.73 0.69
CA LEU A 81 -25.03 6.77 0.22
C LEU A 81 -25.65 8.17 0.36
N SER A 82 -25.40 8.84 1.50
CA SER A 82 -25.89 10.22 1.73
C SER A 82 -25.32 11.20 0.70
N LEU A 83 -24.02 11.11 0.41
CA LEU A 83 -23.37 11.94 -0.60
C LEU A 83 -23.89 11.62 -2.01
N ARG A 84 -24.06 10.32 -2.34
CA ARG A 84 -24.63 9.90 -3.63
C ARG A 84 -26.04 10.44 -3.86
N ARG A 85 -26.90 10.36 -2.85
CA ARG A 85 -28.27 10.93 -2.93
C ARG A 85 -28.27 12.44 -3.18
N LYS A 86 -27.26 13.15 -2.63
CA LYS A 86 -27.15 14.61 -2.75
C LYS A 86 -26.51 15.07 -4.06
N TYR A 87 -25.50 14.35 -4.56
CA TYR A 87 -24.65 14.81 -5.67
C TYR A 87 -24.65 13.90 -6.91
N GLY A 88 -25.45 12.80 -6.92
CA GLY A 88 -25.36 11.78 -7.97
C GLY A 88 -23.95 11.19 -8.02
N ASN A 89 -23.51 10.68 -9.17
CA ASN A 89 -22.18 10.05 -9.32
C ASN A 89 -21.00 11.01 -9.09
N ARG A 90 -21.25 12.34 -9.08
CA ARG A 90 -20.25 13.35 -8.67
C ARG A 90 -19.91 13.33 -7.17
N PHE A 91 -20.56 12.51 -6.37
CA PHE A 91 -20.20 12.37 -4.96
C PHE A 91 -18.78 11.85 -4.78
N ILE A 92 -18.28 11.06 -5.73
CA ILE A 92 -16.94 10.44 -5.70
C ILE A 92 -15.83 11.51 -5.65
N ASP A 93 -16.02 12.64 -6.36
CA ASP A 93 -15.09 13.79 -6.36
C ASP A 93 -14.93 14.45 -4.98
N ARG A 94 -15.81 14.09 -4.01
CA ARG A 94 -15.85 14.66 -2.67
C ARG A 94 -15.34 13.72 -1.59
N LEU A 95 -14.97 12.51 -1.97
CA LEU A 95 -14.38 11.55 -1.05
C LEU A 95 -12.91 11.85 -0.89
N ASP A 96 -12.49 12.03 0.35
CA ASP A 96 -11.09 12.14 0.73
C ASP A 96 -10.72 10.88 1.51
N GLY A 97 -9.83 10.05 0.95
CA GLY A 97 -9.48 8.78 1.57
C GLY A 97 -8.71 7.86 0.65
N SER A 98 -8.35 6.71 1.19
CA SER A 98 -7.86 5.55 0.49
C SER A 98 -8.95 4.48 0.52
N PHE A 99 -9.47 4.11 -0.64
CA PHE A 99 -10.66 3.28 -0.69
C PHE A 99 -10.84 2.47 -1.97
N THR A 100 -11.52 1.36 -1.81
CA THR A 100 -12.32 0.71 -2.85
C THR A 100 -13.71 0.46 -2.30
N PHE A 101 -14.74 0.62 -3.12
CA PHE A 101 -16.11 0.30 -2.71
C PHE A 101 -16.98 -0.13 -3.89
N ALA A 102 -18.05 -0.81 -3.57
CA ALA A 102 -19.14 -1.01 -4.51
C ALA A 102 -20.47 -0.60 -3.85
N ILE A 103 -21.33 0.00 -4.66
CA ILE A 103 -22.70 0.36 -4.30
C ILE A 103 -23.62 -0.34 -5.28
N ASP A 104 -24.67 -0.98 -4.78
CA ASP A 104 -25.78 -1.42 -5.59
C ASP A 104 -27.07 -0.78 -5.11
N THR A 105 -27.83 -0.19 -6.02
CA THR A 105 -29.12 0.43 -5.77
C THR A 105 -30.08 0.04 -6.89
N ALA A 106 -31.38 0.25 -6.70
CA ALA A 106 -32.38 -0.02 -7.73
C ALA A 106 -32.04 0.74 -9.03
N GLY A 107 -31.37 0.09 -9.97
CA GLY A 107 -31.07 0.58 -11.31
C GLY A 107 -29.60 0.84 -11.63
N GLU A 108 -28.67 0.86 -10.66
CA GLU A 108 -27.26 1.06 -10.96
C GLU A 108 -26.34 0.41 -9.92
N THR A 109 -25.36 -0.36 -10.43
CA THR A 109 -24.18 -0.80 -9.67
C THR A 109 -23.02 0.11 -10.00
N LEU A 110 -22.33 0.62 -8.98
CA LEU A 110 -21.16 1.49 -9.10
C LEU A 110 -20.01 0.92 -8.27
N ILE A 111 -18.83 0.79 -8.88
CA ILE A 111 -17.61 0.30 -8.26
C ILE A 111 -16.53 1.37 -8.44
N ALA A 112 -15.80 1.73 -7.39
CA ALA A 112 -14.79 2.80 -7.47
C ALA A 112 -13.51 2.45 -6.72
N ARG A 113 -12.40 3.06 -7.17
CA ARG A 113 -11.08 2.97 -6.54
C ARG A 113 -10.48 4.35 -6.35
N ASP A 114 -9.80 4.58 -5.22
CA ASP A 114 -9.15 5.86 -4.89
C ASP A 114 -8.14 6.34 -5.94
N PRO A 115 -7.85 7.67 -6.01
CA PRO A 115 -7.01 8.26 -7.06
C PRO A 115 -5.54 7.81 -7.05
N LEU A 116 -5.00 7.40 -5.89
CA LEU A 116 -3.64 6.91 -5.73
C LEU A 116 -3.56 5.38 -5.87
N GLY A 117 -4.71 4.68 -5.80
CA GLY A 117 -4.79 3.23 -5.80
C GLY A 117 -4.15 2.59 -4.56
N LEU A 118 -4.20 3.28 -3.41
CA LEU A 118 -3.68 2.78 -2.14
C LEU A 118 -4.39 1.49 -1.72
N LYS A 119 -5.70 1.39 -2.04
CA LYS A 119 -6.43 0.15 -1.91
C LYS A 119 -6.41 -0.61 -3.23
N PRO A 120 -6.07 -1.91 -3.19
CA PRO A 120 -6.04 -2.72 -4.40
C PRO A 120 -7.44 -3.07 -4.86
N LEU A 121 -7.62 -3.15 -6.18
CA LEU A 121 -8.81 -3.69 -6.80
C LEU A 121 -8.45 -4.26 -8.16
N TYR A 122 -8.98 -5.46 -8.44
CA TYR A 122 -8.90 -6.14 -9.72
C TYR A 122 -10.28 -6.32 -10.30
N TYR A 123 -10.36 -6.53 -11.61
CA TYR A 123 -11.61 -6.81 -12.31
C TYR A 123 -11.42 -7.76 -13.47
N CYS A 124 -12.49 -8.41 -13.84
CA CYS A 124 -12.62 -9.17 -15.06
C CYS A 124 -14.06 -9.11 -15.59
N PHE A 125 -14.29 -9.66 -16.77
CA PHE A 125 -15.63 -9.82 -17.31
C PHE A 125 -15.98 -11.30 -17.45
N ILE A 126 -17.05 -11.72 -16.80
CA ILE A 126 -17.60 -13.08 -16.85
C ILE A 126 -18.92 -13.01 -17.62
N ASN A 127 -18.98 -13.63 -18.80
CA ASN A 127 -20.17 -13.60 -19.68
C ASN A 127 -20.66 -12.13 -19.96
N GLY A 128 -19.74 -11.21 -20.11
CA GLY A 128 -20.03 -9.79 -20.36
C GLY A 128 -20.43 -8.97 -19.14
N SER A 129 -20.47 -9.57 -17.96
CA SER A 129 -20.75 -8.93 -16.68
C SER A 129 -19.46 -8.71 -15.88
N ILE A 130 -19.33 -7.57 -15.19
CA ILE A 130 -18.14 -7.27 -14.41
C ILE A 130 -18.10 -8.08 -13.12
N ALA A 131 -16.90 -8.57 -12.76
CA ALA A 131 -16.55 -9.07 -11.44
C ALA A 131 -15.32 -8.31 -10.93
N CYS A 132 -15.30 -7.97 -9.63
CA CYS A 132 -14.20 -7.26 -9.00
C CYS A 132 -13.86 -7.90 -7.65
N ALA A 133 -12.58 -7.89 -7.29
CA ALA A 133 -12.12 -8.27 -5.95
C ALA A 133 -10.86 -7.51 -5.55
N SER A 134 -10.63 -7.39 -4.24
CA SER A 134 -9.45 -6.72 -3.69
C SER A 134 -8.13 -7.38 -4.08
N GLU A 135 -8.13 -8.68 -4.35
CA GLU A 135 -6.94 -9.45 -4.71
C GLU A 135 -7.16 -10.30 -5.95
N LEU A 136 -6.07 -10.52 -6.71
CA LEU A 136 -6.03 -11.29 -7.94
C LEU A 136 -6.55 -12.72 -7.73
N LYS A 137 -6.06 -13.39 -6.67
CA LYS A 137 -6.42 -14.77 -6.33
C LYS A 137 -7.92 -15.01 -6.12
N ALA A 138 -8.65 -13.96 -5.77
CA ALA A 138 -10.09 -14.02 -5.57
C ALA A 138 -10.89 -13.99 -6.88
N LEU A 139 -10.24 -13.73 -8.04
CA LEU A 139 -10.87 -13.72 -9.37
C LEU A 139 -10.35 -14.83 -10.30
N THR A 140 -9.09 -15.25 -10.14
CA THR A 140 -8.46 -16.23 -11.03
C THR A 140 -9.20 -17.56 -11.14
N PRO A 141 -9.93 -18.07 -10.12
CA PRO A 141 -10.74 -19.29 -10.27
C PRO A 141 -11.93 -19.13 -11.24
N PHE A 142 -12.37 -17.90 -11.49
CA PHE A 142 -13.57 -17.60 -12.27
C PHE A 142 -13.27 -17.02 -13.65
N CYS A 143 -12.08 -16.46 -13.84
CA CYS A 143 -11.73 -15.72 -15.05
C CYS A 143 -10.22 -15.79 -15.33
N SER A 144 -9.86 -16.04 -16.60
CA SER A 144 -8.46 -16.06 -17.06
C SER A 144 -7.92 -14.68 -17.44
N GLU A 145 -8.79 -13.70 -17.73
CA GLU A 145 -8.40 -12.34 -18.14
C GLU A 145 -8.63 -11.31 -17.02
N VAL A 146 -7.91 -11.46 -15.92
CA VAL A 146 -7.98 -10.50 -14.81
C VAL A 146 -7.13 -9.28 -15.11
N LYS A 147 -7.65 -8.09 -14.76
CA LYS A 147 -6.98 -6.79 -14.95
C LYS A 147 -6.98 -5.98 -13.68
N VAL A 148 -6.00 -5.11 -13.54
CA VAL A 148 -5.96 -4.12 -12.45
C VAL A 148 -7.02 -3.06 -12.69
N PHE A 149 -7.89 -2.81 -11.71
CA PHE A 149 -8.85 -1.71 -11.78
C PHE A 149 -8.07 -0.37 -11.66
N PRO A 150 -8.20 0.54 -12.63
CA PRO A 150 -7.35 1.72 -12.67
C PRO A 150 -7.64 2.68 -11.49
N PRO A 151 -6.60 3.25 -10.84
CA PRO A 151 -6.77 4.29 -9.83
C PRO A 151 -7.50 5.52 -10.36
N GLY A 152 -8.36 6.13 -9.53
CA GLY A 152 -9.13 7.31 -9.90
C GLY A 152 -10.23 7.06 -10.93
N TYR A 153 -10.65 5.81 -11.07
CA TYR A 153 -11.79 5.44 -11.92
C TYR A 153 -12.93 4.88 -11.09
N TYR A 154 -14.12 5.00 -11.65
CA TYR A 154 -15.26 4.19 -11.26
C TYR A 154 -15.81 3.44 -12.49
N PHE A 155 -16.48 2.33 -12.21
CA PHE A 155 -17.31 1.62 -13.17
C PHE A 155 -18.78 1.78 -12.78
N SER A 156 -19.63 2.12 -13.75
CA SER A 156 -21.08 2.12 -13.62
C SER A 156 -21.67 1.07 -14.54
N SER A 157 -22.65 0.31 -14.07
CA SER A 157 -23.38 -0.66 -14.90
C SER A 157 -24.15 0.02 -16.07
N ILE A 158 -24.32 1.33 -16.00
CA ILE A 158 -25.01 2.13 -17.03
C ILE A 158 -23.99 2.79 -17.98
N GLU A 159 -22.91 3.39 -17.42
CA GLU A 159 -21.99 4.25 -18.19
C GLU A 159 -20.66 3.58 -18.53
N GLY A 160 -20.35 2.40 -17.94
CA GLY A 160 -19.05 1.76 -18.02
C GLY A 160 -17.97 2.47 -17.20
N PHE A 161 -16.70 2.30 -17.60
CA PHE A 161 -15.55 2.94 -16.94
C PHE A 161 -15.51 4.46 -17.19
N LYS A 162 -15.33 5.21 -16.10
CA LYS A 162 -15.14 6.67 -16.11
C LYS A 162 -14.00 7.06 -15.19
N LYS A 163 -13.10 7.93 -15.68
CA LYS A 163 -12.12 8.61 -14.83
C LYS A 163 -12.81 9.74 -14.08
N TYR A 164 -12.58 9.82 -12.75
CA TYR A 164 -13.10 10.91 -11.93
C TYR A 164 -11.97 11.76 -11.31
N SER A 165 -10.78 11.18 -11.09
CA SER A 165 -9.64 11.90 -10.51
C SER A 165 -8.31 11.26 -10.90
N SER A 166 -7.21 11.92 -10.61
CA SER A 166 -5.83 11.43 -10.74
C SER A 166 -4.94 12.06 -9.67
N LEU A 167 -3.68 11.66 -9.58
CA LEU A 167 -2.71 12.30 -8.68
C LEU A 167 -2.63 13.81 -8.94
N GLU A 168 -2.60 14.23 -10.22
CA GLU A 168 -2.53 15.64 -10.60
C GLU A 168 -3.74 16.46 -10.12
N ASP A 169 -4.92 15.84 -10.14
CA ASP A 169 -6.16 16.51 -9.70
C ASP A 169 -6.24 16.66 -8.17
N LEU A 170 -5.37 15.94 -7.41
CA LEU A 170 -5.25 16.09 -5.97
C LEU A 170 -4.30 17.23 -5.57
N LEU A 171 -3.47 17.71 -6.49
CA LEU A 171 -2.48 18.73 -6.22
C LEU A 171 -3.06 20.14 -6.44
N THR A 172 -2.63 21.08 -5.60
CA THR A 172 -2.90 22.51 -5.76
C THR A 172 -1.62 23.23 -6.19
N ASP A 173 -1.76 24.28 -7.00
CA ASP A 173 -0.62 25.07 -7.48
C ASP A 173 -0.02 26.02 -6.41
N GLU A 174 -0.56 26.04 -5.20
CA GLU A 174 -0.16 26.95 -4.14
C GLU A 174 0.82 26.30 -3.17
N SER A 175 1.99 26.93 -3.00
CA SER A 175 2.93 26.61 -1.93
C SER A 175 2.83 27.69 -0.85
N ASP A 176 2.56 27.26 0.38
CA ASP A 176 2.60 28.15 1.55
C ASP A 176 4.03 28.40 2.05
N ALA A 177 5.01 27.63 1.57
CA ALA A 177 6.40 27.70 2.03
C ALA A 177 7.20 28.74 1.26
N ARG A 178 7.76 29.73 1.96
CA ARG A 178 8.59 30.81 1.38
C ARG A 178 10.09 30.51 1.40
N ASN A 179 10.51 29.58 2.24
CA ASN A 179 11.90 29.17 2.44
C ASN A 179 11.96 27.75 3.03
N GLU A 180 13.17 27.16 3.06
CA GLU A 180 13.39 25.81 3.57
C GLU A 180 12.95 25.62 5.03
N GLU A 181 13.18 26.59 5.91
CA GLU A 181 12.81 26.49 7.32
C GLU A 181 11.27 26.42 7.50
N GLU A 182 10.55 27.24 6.74
CA GLU A 182 9.09 27.23 6.74
C GLU A 182 8.54 25.95 6.13
N ALA A 183 9.15 25.46 5.04
CA ALA A 183 8.78 24.17 4.42
C ALA A 183 9.00 22.99 5.37
N ALA A 184 10.11 22.96 6.12
CA ALA A 184 10.39 21.94 7.11
C ALA A 184 9.35 21.92 8.24
N LYS A 185 8.96 23.09 8.75
CA LYS A 185 7.91 23.22 9.77
C LYS A 185 6.55 22.80 9.26
N LEU A 186 6.19 23.22 8.06
CA LEU A 186 4.93 22.80 7.41
C LEU A 186 4.89 21.29 7.16
N LEU A 187 6.00 20.71 6.71
CA LEU A 187 6.08 19.25 6.51
C LEU A 187 5.86 18.49 7.82
N ARG A 188 6.52 18.94 8.90
CA ARG A 188 6.37 18.36 10.24
C ARG A 188 4.91 18.42 10.71
N SER A 189 4.27 19.60 10.58
CA SER A 189 2.87 19.77 10.99
C SER A 189 1.89 19.03 10.09
N SER A 190 2.12 18.96 8.78
CA SER A 190 1.27 18.17 7.86
C SER A 190 1.31 16.66 8.16
N LEU A 191 2.50 16.13 8.50
CA LEU A 191 2.62 14.74 8.92
C LEU A 191 1.94 14.50 10.27
N GLU A 192 2.03 15.46 11.21
CA GLU A 192 1.33 15.38 12.49
C GLU A 192 -0.19 15.31 12.30
N GLU A 193 -0.75 16.24 11.52
CA GLU A 193 -2.18 16.21 11.17
C GLU A 193 -2.59 14.91 10.46
N ALA A 194 -1.75 14.42 9.56
CA ALA A 194 -2.01 13.17 8.85
C ALA A 194 -2.10 11.98 9.80
N VAL A 195 -1.17 11.84 10.75
CA VAL A 195 -1.18 10.78 11.76
C VAL A 195 -2.34 10.95 12.74
N GLU A 196 -2.58 12.18 13.24
CA GLU A 196 -3.67 12.47 14.18
C GLU A 196 -5.05 12.11 13.62
N LYS A 197 -5.33 12.47 12.35
CA LYS A 197 -6.59 12.10 11.66
C LYS A 197 -6.81 10.60 11.67
N ARG A 198 -5.76 9.81 11.52
CA ARG A 198 -5.85 8.35 11.49
C ARG A 198 -5.99 7.75 12.87
N LEU A 199 -5.22 8.23 13.84
CA LEU A 199 -5.34 7.81 15.24
C LEU A 199 -6.75 8.05 15.79
N SER A 200 -7.40 9.15 15.40
CA SER A 200 -8.75 9.45 15.83
C SER A 200 -9.83 8.52 15.26
N ALA A 201 -9.53 7.82 14.17
CA ALA A 201 -10.49 6.94 13.48
C ALA A 201 -10.31 5.45 13.84
N VAL A 202 -9.12 5.01 14.23
CA VAL A 202 -8.88 3.62 14.63
C VAL A 202 -9.33 3.37 16.06
N LYS A 203 -9.81 2.13 16.31
CA LYS A 203 -10.31 1.69 17.64
C LYS A 203 -9.29 0.84 18.40
N CYS A 204 -8.12 0.65 17.84
CA CYS A 204 -7.04 -0.13 18.41
C CYS A 204 -5.78 0.73 18.55
N ASP A 205 -4.81 0.24 19.31
CA ASP A 205 -3.49 0.87 19.42
C ASP A 205 -2.77 0.75 18.06
N ALA A 206 -2.34 1.89 17.55
CA ALA A 206 -1.52 1.94 16.35
C ALA A 206 -0.06 1.62 16.69
N VAL A 207 0.61 0.90 15.79
CA VAL A 207 2.03 0.59 15.89
C VAL A 207 2.80 1.15 14.69
N VAL A 208 4.13 1.12 14.71
CA VAL A 208 4.96 1.55 13.58
C VAL A 208 5.95 0.44 13.21
N PHE A 209 6.07 0.14 11.91
CA PHE A 209 7.19 -0.66 11.42
C PHE A 209 8.41 0.25 11.26
N LEU A 210 9.38 0.04 12.16
CA LEU A 210 10.54 0.91 12.34
C LEU A 210 11.80 0.25 11.75
N SER A 211 12.14 0.60 10.52
CA SER A 211 13.34 0.05 9.85
C SER A 211 14.65 0.74 10.24
N GLY A 212 14.62 1.77 11.10
CA GLY A 212 15.80 2.61 11.37
C GLY A 212 16.23 3.49 10.18
N GLY A 213 15.44 3.51 9.10
CA GLY A 213 15.55 4.50 8.01
C GLY A 213 14.83 5.79 8.38
N LEU A 214 15.20 6.90 7.72
CA LEU A 214 14.63 8.23 7.99
C LEU A 214 13.09 8.21 7.96
N ASP A 215 12.49 7.60 6.94
CA ASP A 215 11.06 7.65 6.65
C ASP A 215 10.21 7.07 7.79
N SER A 216 10.51 5.83 8.17
CA SER A 216 9.82 5.16 9.28
C SER A 216 10.10 5.84 10.62
N SER A 217 11.30 6.42 10.78
CA SER A 217 11.67 7.16 11.98
C SER A 217 10.90 8.46 12.13
N CYS A 218 10.65 9.19 11.02
CA CYS A 218 9.80 10.38 11.03
C CYS A 218 8.36 10.04 11.45
N ILE A 219 7.80 8.96 10.91
CA ILE A 219 6.45 8.49 11.30
C ILE A 219 6.43 8.06 12.78
N ALA A 220 7.47 7.34 13.25
CA ALA A 220 7.58 6.96 14.66
C ALA A 220 7.68 8.17 15.60
N ALA A 221 8.45 9.20 15.22
CA ALA A 221 8.56 10.44 16.00
C ALA A 221 7.20 11.14 16.14
N VAL A 222 6.47 11.27 15.02
CA VAL A 222 5.13 11.87 15.03
C VAL A 222 4.15 11.02 15.86
N ALA A 223 4.07 9.73 15.59
CA ALA A 223 3.15 8.84 16.29
C ALA A 223 3.43 8.77 17.80
N SER A 224 4.71 8.74 18.21
CA SER A 224 5.12 8.76 19.63
C SER A 224 4.71 10.06 20.31
N SER A 225 4.83 11.21 19.66
CA SER A 225 4.44 12.50 20.24
C SER A 225 2.92 12.62 20.47
N LEU A 226 2.10 11.89 19.69
CA LEU A 226 0.65 11.93 19.77
C LEU A 226 0.05 10.87 20.68
N SER A 227 0.65 9.67 20.76
CA SER A 227 0.04 8.51 21.46
C SER A 227 0.51 8.32 22.91
N GLY A 228 1.60 8.95 23.33
CA GLY A 228 2.17 8.81 24.69
C GLY A 228 2.79 7.43 25.01
N SER A 229 2.42 6.38 24.30
CA SER A 229 3.00 5.03 24.36
C SER A 229 2.88 4.40 22.99
N LEU A 230 4.00 4.18 22.31
CA LEU A 230 4.04 3.62 20.96
C LEU A 230 4.81 2.31 20.97
N ARG A 231 4.22 1.26 20.40
CA ARG A 231 4.94 0.04 20.06
C ARG A 231 5.54 0.14 18.66
N THR A 232 6.77 -0.34 18.52
CA THR A 232 7.48 -0.35 17.24
C THR A 232 8.06 -1.73 16.97
N PHE A 233 8.10 -2.12 15.70
CA PHE A 233 8.54 -3.45 15.27
C PHE A 233 9.60 -3.35 14.19
N THR A 234 10.63 -4.18 14.28
CA THR A 234 11.66 -4.33 13.25
C THR A 234 12.04 -5.78 13.03
N VAL A 235 12.52 -6.06 11.82
CA VAL A 235 13.12 -7.35 11.49
C VAL A 235 14.41 -7.13 10.69
N GLY A 236 15.34 -8.10 10.76
CA GLY A 236 16.53 -8.10 9.94
C GLY A 236 17.21 -9.46 9.94
N SER A 237 18.03 -9.74 8.92
CA SER A 237 18.94 -10.89 8.97
C SER A 237 20.11 -10.59 9.89
N GLY A 238 20.87 -11.62 10.28
CA GLY A 238 22.03 -11.49 11.17
C GLY A 238 23.08 -10.47 10.70
N ASP A 239 23.20 -10.24 9.39
CA ASP A 239 24.10 -9.25 8.77
C ASP A 239 23.42 -7.89 8.49
N GLY A 240 22.13 -7.76 8.78
CA GLY A 240 21.34 -6.55 8.56
C GLY A 240 21.78 -5.41 9.48
N LYS A 241 21.85 -4.20 8.94
CA LYS A 241 22.22 -3.00 9.71
C LYS A 241 21.03 -2.24 10.28
N ASP A 242 19.86 -2.44 9.70
CA ASP A 242 18.63 -1.69 10.03
C ASP A 242 18.20 -1.88 11.49
N PRO A 243 18.21 -3.10 12.09
CA PRO A 243 17.79 -3.26 13.48
C PRO A 243 18.57 -2.39 14.47
N LYS A 244 19.90 -2.20 14.23
CA LYS A 244 20.71 -1.32 15.08
C LYS A 244 20.17 0.12 15.09
N PHE A 245 19.84 0.68 13.92
CA PHE A 245 19.33 2.05 13.82
C PHE A 245 17.88 2.15 14.33
N ALA A 246 17.09 1.10 14.13
CA ALA A 246 15.74 1.03 14.71
C ALA A 246 15.78 1.13 16.25
N ARG A 247 16.71 0.42 16.88
CA ARG A 247 16.94 0.48 18.32
C ARG A 247 17.37 1.87 18.80
N GLU A 248 18.30 2.52 18.08
CA GLU A 248 18.73 3.89 18.39
C GLU A 248 17.55 4.88 18.34
N VAL A 249 16.64 4.74 17.37
CA VAL A 249 15.42 5.56 17.27
C VAL A 249 14.46 5.22 18.41
N SER A 250 14.23 3.95 18.68
CA SER A 250 13.35 3.50 19.77
C SER A 250 13.80 4.03 21.12
N GLU A 251 15.09 3.94 21.44
CA GLU A 251 15.67 4.49 22.66
C GLU A 251 15.49 6.03 22.75
N CYS A 252 15.70 6.73 21.62
CA CYS A 252 15.51 8.18 21.53
C CYS A 252 14.06 8.62 21.79
N LEU A 253 13.10 7.89 21.21
CA LEU A 253 11.68 8.22 21.27
C LEU A 253 10.97 7.58 22.49
N GLY A 254 11.63 6.64 23.19
CA GLY A 254 11.05 5.92 24.34
C GLY A 254 9.93 4.96 23.94
N THR A 255 10.02 4.31 22.77
CA THR A 255 9.00 3.37 22.31
C THR A 255 9.22 1.97 22.87
N ASP A 256 8.15 1.17 22.98
CA ASP A 256 8.23 -0.26 23.29
C ASP A 256 8.55 -1.02 21.99
N HIS A 257 9.78 -1.56 21.91
CA HIS A 257 10.37 -2.05 20.66
C HIS A 257 10.58 -3.55 20.65
N SER A 258 9.96 -4.22 19.67
CA SER A 258 10.15 -5.64 19.40
C SER A 258 10.98 -5.86 18.15
N GLU A 259 11.97 -6.76 18.27
CA GLU A 259 12.90 -7.10 17.18
C GLU A 259 12.84 -8.60 16.88
N TYR A 260 12.93 -8.97 15.61
CA TYR A 260 13.06 -10.35 15.17
C TYR A 260 14.21 -10.50 14.17
N THR A 261 15.03 -11.53 14.36
CA THR A 261 16.13 -11.86 13.45
C THR A 261 15.80 -13.15 12.71
N TYR A 262 15.76 -13.09 11.39
CA TYR A 262 15.52 -14.21 10.51
C TYR A 262 16.80 -14.65 9.82
N ASP A 263 16.83 -15.91 9.38
CA ASP A 263 17.92 -16.45 8.57
C ASP A 263 17.51 -16.73 7.13
N PHE A 264 18.44 -17.28 6.34
CA PHE A 264 18.21 -17.55 4.94
C PHE A 264 17.20 -18.71 4.71
N ASP A 265 17.25 -19.73 5.56
CA ASP A 265 16.35 -20.87 5.43
C ASP A 265 14.90 -20.45 5.67
N GLU A 266 14.66 -19.56 6.65
CA GLU A 266 13.36 -18.96 6.90
C GLU A 266 12.89 -18.08 5.73
N MET A 267 13.80 -17.34 5.08
CA MET A 267 13.44 -16.58 3.87
C MET A 267 12.92 -17.49 2.75
N LEU A 268 13.56 -18.65 2.55
CA LEU A 268 13.13 -19.63 1.55
C LEU A 268 11.80 -20.30 1.94
N GLU A 269 11.61 -20.58 3.22
CA GLU A 269 10.39 -21.20 3.75
C GLU A 269 9.17 -20.30 3.50
N VAL A 270 9.29 -18.99 3.78
CA VAL A 270 8.16 -18.06 3.62
C VAL A 270 7.97 -17.58 2.17
N LEU A 271 8.92 -17.82 1.27
CA LEU A 271 8.88 -17.28 -0.09
C LEU A 271 7.60 -17.63 -0.88
N PRO A 272 7.09 -18.87 -0.88
CA PRO A 272 5.83 -19.18 -1.56
C PRO A 272 4.64 -18.39 -1.01
N GLU A 273 4.52 -18.26 0.30
CA GLU A 273 3.46 -17.48 0.96
C GLU A 273 3.58 -15.98 0.64
N VAL A 274 4.82 -15.46 0.64
CA VAL A 274 5.09 -14.07 0.23
C VAL A 274 4.62 -13.84 -1.20
N ILE A 275 4.95 -14.71 -2.15
CA ILE A 275 4.52 -14.59 -3.55
C ILE A 275 2.99 -14.76 -3.68
N TYR A 276 2.39 -15.69 -2.93
CA TYR A 276 0.95 -15.88 -2.91
C TYR A 276 0.18 -14.64 -2.46
N HIS A 277 0.62 -14.01 -1.37
CA HIS A 277 -0.02 -12.79 -0.88
C HIS A 277 0.34 -11.57 -1.73
N LEU A 278 1.61 -11.41 -2.12
CA LEU A 278 2.09 -10.27 -2.90
C LEU A 278 1.47 -10.19 -4.30
N GLU A 279 1.16 -11.35 -4.90
CA GLU A 279 0.66 -11.48 -6.27
C GLU A 279 1.63 -10.84 -7.30
N SER A 280 2.94 -11.07 -7.11
CA SER A 280 4.00 -10.54 -7.97
C SER A 280 5.24 -11.42 -7.95
N PHE A 281 5.98 -11.41 -9.06
CA PHE A 281 7.30 -12.04 -9.19
C PHE A 281 8.41 -11.02 -9.51
N ASP A 282 8.15 -9.70 -9.39
CA ASP A 282 9.16 -8.65 -9.60
C ASP A 282 10.25 -8.71 -8.52
N PRO A 283 11.54 -8.93 -8.87
CA PRO A 283 12.57 -9.22 -7.88
C PRO A 283 12.77 -8.14 -6.81
N PRO A 284 12.84 -6.83 -7.13
CA PRO A 284 12.92 -5.79 -6.11
C PRO A 284 11.75 -5.80 -5.13
N LEU A 285 10.54 -6.09 -5.63
CA LEU A 285 9.33 -6.09 -4.82
C LEU A 285 9.29 -7.32 -3.90
N VAL A 286 9.58 -8.53 -4.43
CA VAL A 286 9.61 -9.78 -3.64
C VAL A 286 10.67 -9.70 -2.54
N ARG A 287 11.91 -9.26 -2.87
CA ARG A 287 12.98 -9.12 -1.86
C ARG A 287 12.60 -8.22 -0.69
N SER A 288 11.87 -7.15 -0.96
CA SER A 288 11.40 -6.24 0.09
C SER A 288 10.12 -6.71 0.78
N ALA A 289 9.36 -7.60 0.15
CA ALA A 289 8.16 -8.19 0.73
C ALA A 289 8.47 -9.23 1.82
N ILE A 290 9.57 -10.00 1.69
CA ILE A 290 9.97 -10.98 2.69
C ILE A 290 10.11 -10.36 4.10
N PRO A 291 10.97 -9.34 4.34
CA PRO A 291 11.05 -8.73 5.66
C PRO A 291 9.75 -8.01 6.06
N ASN A 292 8.97 -7.48 5.10
CA ASN A 292 7.68 -6.88 5.41
C ASN A 292 6.66 -7.92 5.91
N TYR A 293 6.65 -9.11 5.32
CA TYR A 293 5.84 -10.26 5.74
C TYR A 293 6.22 -10.70 7.16
N LEU A 294 7.51 -10.85 7.44
CA LEU A 294 8.00 -11.28 8.74
C LEU A 294 7.75 -10.25 9.85
N VAL A 295 7.90 -8.94 9.58
CA VAL A 295 7.57 -7.92 10.59
C VAL A 295 6.05 -7.84 10.81
N SER A 296 5.25 -8.07 9.78
CA SER A 296 3.79 -8.12 9.92
C SER A 296 3.36 -9.32 10.76
N LYS A 297 3.99 -10.49 10.53
CA LYS A 297 3.78 -11.67 11.36
C LYS A 297 4.10 -11.41 12.82
N LEU A 298 5.28 -10.85 13.10
CA LEU A 298 5.70 -10.50 14.47
C LEU A 298 4.67 -9.56 15.16
N ALA A 299 4.25 -8.51 14.46
CA ALA A 299 3.29 -7.56 15.01
C ALA A 299 1.91 -8.18 15.26
N ALA A 300 1.45 -9.09 14.38
CA ALA A 300 0.20 -9.83 14.55
C ALA A 300 0.26 -10.80 15.72
N ASP A 301 1.36 -11.55 15.87
CA ASP A 301 1.59 -12.48 16.96
C ASP A 301 1.59 -11.74 18.33
N GLU A 302 1.97 -10.46 18.34
CA GLU A 302 1.87 -9.56 19.51
C GLU A 302 0.54 -8.79 19.60
N GLY A 303 -0.47 -9.15 18.80
CA GLY A 303 -1.83 -8.64 18.89
C GLY A 303 -2.06 -7.27 18.27
N SER A 304 -1.18 -6.82 17.37
CA SER A 304 -1.38 -5.57 16.62
C SER A 304 -2.40 -5.77 15.50
N SER A 305 -3.23 -4.77 15.26
CA SER A 305 -4.24 -4.77 14.18
C SER A 305 -4.21 -3.53 13.29
N PHE A 306 -3.35 -2.54 13.60
CA PHE A 306 -3.14 -1.36 12.77
C PHE A 306 -1.69 -0.89 12.82
N VAL A 307 -1.10 -0.55 11.64
CA VAL A 307 0.29 -0.11 11.53
C VAL A 307 0.43 1.13 10.66
N PHE A 308 1.26 2.08 11.10
CA PHE A 308 1.79 3.14 10.23
C PHE A 308 3.10 2.71 9.56
N MET A 309 3.24 3.06 8.29
CA MET A 309 4.43 2.80 7.49
C MET A 309 4.99 4.07 6.87
N GLY A 310 6.31 4.10 6.67
CA GLY A 310 7.03 5.24 6.11
C GLY A 310 7.11 5.26 4.56
N GLU A 311 6.30 4.47 3.88
CA GLU A 311 6.28 4.43 2.40
C GLU A 311 5.79 5.76 1.83
N GLY A 312 6.26 6.11 0.64
CA GLY A 312 5.93 7.36 -0.05
C GLY A 312 6.96 8.47 0.10
N ALA A 313 7.77 8.46 1.16
CA ALA A 313 8.78 9.48 1.38
C ALA A 313 9.87 9.49 0.29
N ASP A 314 10.26 8.33 -0.22
CA ASP A 314 11.24 8.21 -1.31
C ASP A 314 10.73 8.84 -2.61
N GLU A 315 9.47 8.60 -2.91
CA GLU A 315 8.77 9.11 -4.09
C GLU A 315 8.65 10.64 -4.05
N LEU A 316 8.24 11.16 -2.91
CA LEU A 316 7.92 12.57 -2.74
C LEU A 316 9.16 13.46 -2.59
N PHE A 317 10.18 12.97 -1.88
CA PHE A 317 11.35 13.75 -1.50
C PHE A 317 12.63 13.30 -2.18
N ALA A 318 12.50 12.67 -3.36
CA ALA A 318 13.62 12.25 -4.21
C ALA A 318 14.65 11.35 -3.49
N GLY A 319 14.16 10.33 -2.77
CA GLY A 319 14.99 9.47 -1.93
C GLY A 319 15.77 8.38 -2.67
N TYR A 320 15.53 8.16 -3.95
CA TYR A 320 16.22 7.14 -4.74
C TYR A 320 17.56 7.65 -5.29
N GLU A 321 18.63 6.87 -5.14
CA GLU A 321 19.99 7.25 -5.52
C GLU A 321 20.12 7.72 -6.97
N TYR A 322 19.44 7.04 -7.92
CA TYR A 322 19.46 7.43 -9.33
C TYR A 322 18.88 8.81 -9.63
N MET A 323 18.02 9.34 -8.76
CA MET A 323 17.43 10.67 -8.94
C MET A 323 18.45 11.79 -8.79
N LYS A 324 19.58 11.53 -8.10
CA LYS A 324 20.70 12.44 -7.99
C LYS A 324 21.42 12.71 -9.31
N ASP A 325 21.26 11.78 -10.28
CA ASP A 325 21.88 11.87 -11.60
C ASP A 325 20.96 12.48 -12.65
N LEU A 326 19.73 12.84 -12.27
CA LEU A 326 18.81 13.54 -13.17
C LEU A 326 19.31 14.96 -13.46
N PRO A 327 19.23 15.41 -14.73
CA PRO A 327 19.96 16.60 -15.18
C PRO A 327 19.34 17.93 -14.72
N THR A 328 18.05 17.96 -14.38
CA THR A 328 17.32 19.20 -14.03
C THR A 328 16.31 18.96 -12.92
N SER A 329 15.96 20.04 -12.18
CA SER A 329 14.88 20.03 -11.19
C SER A 329 13.55 19.55 -11.80
N GLU A 330 13.22 19.99 -13.01
CA GLU A 330 12.01 19.54 -13.72
C GLU A 330 12.02 18.02 -13.96
N SER A 331 13.19 17.41 -14.24
CA SER A 331 13.31 15.97 -14.42
C SER A 331 13.13 15.20 -13.11
N ILE A 332 13.54 15.77 -11.97
CA ILE A 332 13.29 15.21 -10.63
C ILE A 332 11.80 15.26 -10.33
N ASP A 333 11.13 16.38 -10.55
CA ASP A 333 9.69 16.51 -10.29
C ASP A 333 8.84 15.59 -11.19
N LYS A 334 9.18 15.47 -12.48
CA LYS A 334 8.53 14.51 -13.39
C LYS A 334 8.72 13.06 -12.95
N GLU A 335 9.91 12.73 -12.47
CA GLU A 335 10.20 11.39 -11.98
C GLU A 335 9.46 11.11 -10.67
N SER A 336 9.48 12.05 -9.71
CA SER A 336 8.68 11.95 -8.48
C SER A 336 7.19 11.71 -8.80
N MET A 337 6.63 12.47 -9.74
CA MET A 337 5.25 12.30 -10.19
C MET A 337 5.02 10.90 -10.80
N ARG A 338 5.93 10.43 -11.65
CA ARG A 338 5.84 9.13 -12.30
C ARG A 338 5.86 7.98 -11.31
N ILE A 339 6.79 8.00 -10.35
CA ILE A 339 6.95 6.91 -9.37
C ILE A 339 5.83 6.93 -8.32
N THR A 340 5.38 8.09 -7.87
CA THR A 340 4.21 8.21 -6.98
C THR A 340 2.96 7.65 -7.64
N ARG A 341 2.71 7.99 -8.91
CA ARG A 341 1.57 7.46 -9.69
C ARG A 341 1.60 5.94 -9.83
N ASN A 342 2.79 5.33 -9.90
CA ASN A 342 2.95 3.88 -10.04
C ASN A 342 3.09 3.13 -8.70
N GLY A 343 3.06 3.83 -7.57
CA GLY A 343 3.20 3.25 -6.24
C GLY A 343 2.22 2.12 -5.95
N TYR A 344 1.00 2.20 -6.52
CA TYR A 344 -0.04 1.17 -6.36
C TYR A 344 0.30 -0.20 -6.96
N ARG A 345 1.36 -0.29 -7.78
CA ARG A 345 1.90 -1.53 -8.35
C ARG A 345 3.25 -1.93 -7.75
N SER A 346 3.69 -1.22 -6.72
CA SER A 346 5.00 -1.41 -6.09
C SER A 346 4.90 -1.31 -4.56
N GLY A 347 5.41 -0.26 -3.95
CA GLY A 347 5.45 -0.11 -2.49
C GLY A 347 4.10 -0.19 -1.80
N PHE A 348 3.06 0.45 -2.35
CA PHE A 348 1.72 0.43 -1.75
C PHE A 348 1.08 -0.97 -1.85
N GLN A 349 1.25 -1.67 -3.00
CA GLN A 349 0.82 -3.06 -3.12
C GLN A 349 1.50 -3.95 -2.08
N ARG A 350 2.82 -3.85 -1.95
CA ARG A 350 3.58 -4.61 -0.97
C ARG A 350 3.07 -4.38 0.46
N ASN A 351 2.86 -3.12 0.84
CA ASN A 351 2.38 -2.78 2.18
C ASN A 351 1.00 -3.37 2.45
N ASP A 352 0.05 -3.21 1.53
CA ASP A 352 -1.28 -3.81 1.63
C ASP A 352 -1.18 -5.33 1.78
N ARG A 353 -0.48 -5.99 0.88
CA ARG A 353 -0.43 -7.44 0.83
C ARG A 353 0.25 -8.07 2.04
N MET A 354 1.37 -7.51 2.47
CA MET A 354 2.16 -8.12 3.55
C MET A 354 1.54 -7.89 4.92
N SER A 355 0.99 -6.71 5.19
CA SER A 355 0.31 -6.46 6.46
C SER A 355 -1.01 -7.22 6.56
N LEU A 356 -1.78 -7.26 5.47
CA LEU A 356 -3.07 -7.93 5.46
C LEU A 356 -3.00 -9.44 5.32
N ALA A 357 -1.86 -10.02 4.95
CA ALA A 357 -1.62 -11.45 5.11
C ALA A 357 -1.89 -11.92 6.56
N PHE A 358 -1.79 -11.01 7.53
CA PHE A 358 -2.02 -11.25 8.96
C PHE A 358 -3.18 -10.41 9.54
N GLY A 359 -4.03 -9.85 8.70
CA GLY A 359 -5.17 -9.03 9.13
C GLY A 359 -4.80 -7.69 9.77
N ILE A 360 -3.55 -7.21 9.60
CA ILE A 360 -3.12 -5.92 10.11
C ILE A 360 -3.48 -4.85 9.08
N GLU A 361 -4.28 -3.88 9.51
CA GLU A 361 -4.56 -2.65 8.78
C GLU A 361 -3.32 -1.78 8.66
N PHE A 362 -3.17 -1.06 7.57
CA PHE A 362 -2.05 -0.13 7.42
C PHE A 362 -2.48 1.25 6.92
N ASP A 363 -1.65 2.24 7.20
CA ASP A 363 -1.71 3.54 6.52
C ASP A 363 -0.32 4.11 6.27
N VAL A 364 -0.23 4.97 5.26
CA VAL A 364 0.98 5.65 4.81
C VAL A 364 0.77 7.17 4.88
N PRO A 365 1.08 7.82 6.02
CA PRO A 365 0.82 9.24 6.24
C PRO A 365 1.44 10.18 5.21
N PHE A 366 2.54 9.77 4.56
CA PHE A 366 3.14 10.53 3.46
C PHE A 366 2.21 10.70 2.26
N MET A 367 1.20 9.83 2.09
CA MET A 367 0.19 9.93 1.03
C MET A 367 -1.05 10.74 1.44
N ASP A 368 -1.00 11.48 2.55
CA ASP A 368 -2.05 12.45 2.87
C ASP A 368 -2.02 13.63 1.87
N PRO A 369 -3.17 14.14 1.40
CA PRO A 369 -3.22 15.23 0.45
C PRO A 369 -2.43 16.49 0.88
N SER A 370 -2.39 16.81 2.17
CA SER A 370 -1.62 17.96 2.68
C SER A 370 -0.11 17.74 2.50
N VAL A 371 0.39 16.53 2.75
CA VAL A 371 1.80 16.17 2.55
C VAL A 371 2.14 16.08 1.06
N LEU A 372 1.26 15.51 0.25
CA LEU A 372 1.41 15.45 -1.22
C LEU A 372 1.52 16.86 -1.81
N ASN A 373 0.57 17.74 -1.48
CA ASN A 373 0.56 19.13 -1.97
C ASN A 373 1.85 19.85 -1.62
N LEU A 374 2.27 19.78 -0.36
CA LEU A 374 3.52 20.40 0.06
C LEU A 374 4.73 19.82 -0.70
N ALA A 375 4.81 18.49 -0.79
CA ALA A 375 5.94 17.83 -1.45
C ALA A 375 6.08 18.21 -2.93
N PHE A 376 4.96 18.37 -3.66
CA PHE A 376 4.98 18.75 -5.07
C PHE A 376 5.06 20.27 -5.29
N SER A 377 4.81 21.09 -4.27
CA SER A 377 4.90 22.53 -4.35
C SER A 377 6.30 23.09 -4.01
N ILE A 378 7.14 22.35 -3.27
CA ILE A 378 8.49 22.77 -2.91
C ILE A 378 9.49 22.54 -4.06
N PRO A 379 10.52 23.40 -4.21
CA PRO A 379 11.56 23.21 -5.20
C PRO A 379 12.32 21.89 -5.05
N ALA A 380 12.72 21.27 -6.18
CA ALA A 380 13.52 20.04 -6.18
C ALA A 380 14.87 20.20 -5.46
N GLU A 381 15.43 21.42 -5.43
CA GLU A 381 16.66 21.77 -4.70
C GLU A 381 16.52 21.63 -3.17
N TRP A 382 15.31 21.65 -2.65
CA TRP A 382 15.02 21.37 -1.23
C TRP A 382 14.80 19.88 -0.97
N LYS A 383 14.66 19.07 -2.02
CA LYS A 383 14.58 17.60 -1.94
C LYS A 383 15.98 16.97 -2.05
N ILE A 384 16.79 17.44 -3.01
CA ILE A 384 18.21 17.06 -3.18
C ILE A 384 19.06 18.30 -3.03
N HIS A 385 19.88 18.38 -1.98
CA HIS A 385 20.55 19.60 -1.60
C HIS A 385 22.09 19.48 -1.56
N GLY A 386 22.73 20.59 -1.91
CA GLY A 386 24.17 20.81 -1.76
C GLY A 386 25.05 20.01 -2.73
N PRO A 387 26.39 20.17 -2.63
CA PRO A 387 27.35 19.50 -3.52
C PRO A 387 27.40 17.98 -3.35
N GLU A 388 27.05 17.47 -2.16
CA GLU A 388 26.96 16.04 -1.85
C GLU A 388 25.66 15.43 -2.36
N LYS A 389 24.76 16.23 -2.95
CA LYS A 389 23.43 15.81 -3.42
C LYS A 389 22.69 14.97 -2.38
N THR A 390 22.53 15.53 -1.19
CA THR A 390 21.85 14.88 -0.07
C THR A 390 20.35 14.75 -0.38
N GLU A 391 19.87 13.54 -0.51
CA GLU A 391 18.46 13.20 -0.76
C GLU A 391 17.58 13.46 0.48
N LYS A 392 16.29 13.72 0.26
CA LYS A 392 15.31 13.99 1.32
C LYS A 392 15.69 15.15 2.24
N TRP A 393 16.42 16.13 1.74
CA TRP A 393 16.98 17.23 2.54
C TRP A 393 15.95 17.87 3.44
N ILE A 394 14.81 18.28 2.88
CA ILE A 394 13.77 18.96 3.65
C ILE A 394 13.16 18.07 4.74
N LEU A 395 13.03 16.76 4.48
CA LEU A 395 12.55 15.80 5.48
C LEU A 395 13.56 15.63 6.62
N ARG A 396 14.86 15.60 6.31
CA ARG A 396 15.94 15.59 7.31
C ARG A 396 15.90 16.84 8.18
N LYS A 397 15.73 18.02 7.56
CA LYS A 397 15.61 19.30 8.26
C LYS A 397 14.38 19.37 9.16
N ALA A 398 13.27 18.78 8.73
CA ALA A 398 12.04 18.76 9.51
C ALA A 398 12.15 17.95 10.83
N PHE A 399 13.05 16.95 10.88
CA PHE A 399 13.18 16.05 12.01
C PHE A 399 14.57 16.02 12.67
N GLU A 400 15.50 16.93 12.27
CA GLU A 400 16.89 16.94 12.80
C GLU A 400 16.99 17.18 14.30
N SER A 401 15.99 17.80 14.92
CA SER A 401 15.96 18.05 16.37
C SER A 401 15.24 16.94 17.17
N GLU A 402 14.54 16.01 16.50
CA GLU A 402 13.71 14.99 17.14
C GLU A 402 14.32 13.58 17.05
N LEU A 403 15.18 13.34 16.07
CA LEU A 403 15.76 12.03 15.78
C LEU A 403 17.29 12.02 15.96
N PRO A 404 17.90 10.85 16.22
CA PRO A 404 19.35 10.73 16.32
C PRO A 404 20.05 11.19 15.04
N GLU A 405 21.16 11.93 15.18
CA GLU A 405 21.98 12.43 14.06
C GLU A 405 22.46 11.27 13.15
N SER A 406 22.79 10.13 13.74
CA SER A 406 23.18 8.89 13.04
C SER A 406 22.11 8.35 12.10
N VAL A 407 20.83 8.65 12.34
CA VAL A 407 19.68 8.26 11.53
C VAL A 407 19.31 9.36 10.56
N VAL A 408 19.20 10.61 11.03
CA VAL A 408 18.83 11.77 10.19
C VAL A 408 19.80 11.94 9.03
N TRP A 409 21.12 11.84 9.27
CA TRP A 409 22.15 12.05 8.24
C TRP A 409 22.75 10.76 7.67
N ARG A 410 22.13 9.61 7.99
CA ARG A 410 22.51 8.32 7.42
C ARG A 410 22.34 8.34 5.90
N LYS A 411 23.33 7.79 5.18
CA LYS A 411 23.19 7.52 3.75
C LYS A 411 22.06 6.51 3.52
N LYS A 412 21.18 6.78 2.55
CA LYS A 412 20.08 5.91 2.19
C LYS A 412 20.55 4.49 1.85
N SER A 413 19.90 3.50 2.45
CA SER A 413 20.00 2.08 2.06
C SER A 413 18.60 1.60 1.65
N LYS A 414 18.53 0.76 0.60
CA LYS A 414 17.26 0.11 0.23
C LYS A 414 16.85 -0.84 1.36
N PHE A 415 15.57 -0.95 1.64
CA PHE A 415 15.04 -1.81 2.71
C PHE A 415 15.54 -3.26 2.61
N SER A 416 15.45 -3.89 1.44
CA SER A 416 15.96 -5.24 1.22
C SER A 416 17.49 -5.39 1.40
N VAL A 417 18.26 -4.31 1.28
CA VAL A 417 19.71 -4.28 1.54
C VAL A 417 19.96 -4.08 3.03
N GLY A 418 19.25 -3.15 3.67
CA GLY A 418 19.36 -2.85 5.09
C GLY A 418 18.98 -4.04 5.98
N THR A 419 17.98 -4.79 5.60
CA THR A 419 17.53 -6.03 6.25
C THR A 419 18.34 -7.28 5.85
N GLY A 420 19.20 -7.21 4.80
CA GLY A 420 20.06 -8.32 4.36
C GLY A 420 19.44 -9.27 3.34
N SER A 421 18.17 -9.14 2.99
CA SER A 421 17.47 -10.08 2.09
C SER A 421 17.94 -10.05 0.63
N SER A 422 18.44 -8.90 0.14
CA SER A 422 18.71 -8.67 -1.29
C SER A 422 19.85 -9.53 -1.85
N HIS A 423 20.93 -9.75 -1.09
CA HIS A 423 22.11 -10.48 -1.54
C HIS A 423 21.83 -11.98 -1.57
N LEU A 424 21.30 -12.52 -0.49
CA LEU A 424 21.04 -13.93 -0.29
C LEU A 424 20.15 -14.54 -1.37
N MET A 425 19.04 -13.91 -1.69
CA MET A 425 18.11 -14.40 -2.71
C MET A 425 18.72 -14.44 -4.12
N LYS A 426 19.53 -13.41 -4.44
CA LYS A 426 20.19 -13.35 -5.73
C LYS A 426 21.24 -14.46 -5.88
N GLU A 427 22.06 -14.69 -4.86
CA GLU A 427 23.08 -15.76 -4.85
C GLU A 427 22.41 -17.14 -5.00
N TYR A 428 21.38 -17.40 -4.22
CA TYR A 428 20.64 -18.65 -4.32
C TYR A 428 20.09 -18.92 -5.72
N ALA A 429 19.54 -17.91 -6.37
CA ALA A 429 19.04 -18.05 -7.72
C ALA A 429 20.17 -18.30 -8.74
N GLU A 430 21.33 -17.66 -8.57
CA GLU A 430 22.50 -17.91 -9.42
C GLU A 430 23.06 -19.34 -9.27
N GLU A 431 22.99 -19.92 -8.07
CA GLU A 431 23.46 -21.29 -7.79
C GLU A 431 22.47 -22.37 -8.24
N THR A 432 21.17 -22.10 -8.15
CA THR A 432 20.11 -23.12 -8.37
C THR A 432 19.57 -23.14 -9.80
N ILE A 433 19.68 -22.06 -10.55
CA ILE A 433 19.15 -21.94 -11.92
C ILE A 433 20.30 -21.86 -12.94
N SER A 434 20.27 -22.75 -13.93
CA SER A 434 21.25 -22.76 -15.00
C SER A 434 21.02 -21.64 -16.04
N ASP A 435 22.07 -21.25 -16.76
CA ASP A 435 21.96 -20.26 -17.84
C ASP A 435 21.08 -20.75 -18.98
N SER A 436 21.05 -22.07 -19.23
CA SER A 436 20.17 -22.67 -20.26
C SER A 436 18.69 -22.58 -19.92
N GLU A 437 18.33 -22.73 -18.64
CA GLU A 437 16.95 -22.54 -18.17
C GLU A 437 16.51 -21.09 -18.33
N LEU A 438 17.35 -20.14 -17.89
CA LEU A 438 17.09 -18.72 -18.05
C LEU A 438 16.92 -18.33 -19.53
N GLU A 439 17.80 -18.83 -20.41
CA GLU A 439 17.77 -18.48 -21.84
C GLU A 439 16.52 -19.04 -22.54
N ASN A 440 16.06 -20.22 -22.12
CA ASN A 440 14.81 -20.81 -22.59
C ASN A 440 13.61 -19.96 -22.15
N GLU A 441 13.54 -19.60 -20.88
CA GLU A 441 12.41 -18.86 -20.32
C GLU A 441 12.39 -17.39 -20.80
N ARG A 442 13.55 -16.79 -21.03
CA ARG A 442 13.67 -15.47 -21.64
C ARG A 442 12.99 -15.37 -23.01
N ARG A 443 13.07 -16.45 -23.81
CA ARG A 443 12.43 -16.52 -25.14
C ARG A 443 10.92 -16.69 -25.05
N ASN A 444 10.45 -17.45 -24.08
CA ASN A 444 9.05 -17.82 -23.94
C ASN A 444 8.24 -16.75 -23.19
N SER A 445 8.75 -16.28 -22.07
CA SER A 445 8.01 -15.44 -21.10
C SER A 445 8.69 -14.10 -20.84
N GLY A 446 9.80 -13.79 -21.53
CA GLY A 446 10.52 -12.51 -21.39
C GLY A 446 11.16 -12.31 -20.02
N ILE A 447 11.49 -13.38 -19.29
CA ILE A 447 12.16 -13.34 -17.99
C ILE A 447 13.57 -12.74 -18.12
N ARG A 448 13.96 -11.85 -17.20
CA ARG A 448 15.15 -11.00 -17.32
C ARG A 448 16.35 -11.51 -16.51
N SER A 449 16.12 -12.26 -15.41
CA SER A 449 17.16 -12.76 -14.51
C SER A 449 16.81 -14.12 -13.91
N LYS A 450 17.80 -14.82 -13.35
CA LYS A 450 17.59 -16.09 -12.66
C LYS A 450 16.69 -15.93 -11.42
N GLU A 451 16.88 -14.83 -10.70
CA GLU A 451 16.02 -14.50 -9.56
C GLU A 451 14.57 -14.26 -9.98
N GLU A 452 14.34 -13.55 -11.08
CA GLU A 452 12.98 -13.37 -11.62
C GLU A 452 12.39 -14.73 -12.05
N LEU A 453 13.21 -15.62 -12.61
CA LEU A 453 12.78 -16.97 -12.97
C LEU A 453 12.39 -17.81 -11.76
N LEU A 454 13.16 -17.71 -10.66
CA LEU A 454 12.83 -18.37 -9.41
C LEU A 454 11.44 -17.96 -8.90
N TYR A 455 11.17 -16.68 -8.85
CA TYR A 455 9.89 -16.14 -8.37
C TYR A 455 8.75 -16.40 -9.35
N TYR A 456 9.03 -16.29 -10.65
CA TYR A 456 8.06 -16.58 -11.70
C TYR A 456 7.55 -18.02 -11.64
N ARG A 457 8.42 -19.00 -11.42
CA ARG A 457 8.01 -20.41 -11.30
C ARG A 457 7.01 -20.62 -10.15
N ILE A 458 7.29 -20.02 -9.00
CA ILE A 458 6.37 -20.07 -7.85
C ILE A 458 5.05 -19.35 -8.17
N PHE A 459 5.14 -18.19 -8.80
CA PHE A 459 3.96 -17.42 -9.18
C PHE A 459 3.08 -18.16 -10.21
N ASP A 460 3.67 -18.76 -11.22
CA ASP A 460 2.96 -19.50 -12.28
C ASP A 460 2.25 -20.75 -11.72
N ASP A 461 2.89 -21.46 -10.79
CA ASP A 461 2.27 -22.57 -10.06
C ASP A 461 1.06 -22.11 -9.22
N LEU A 462 1.12 -20.95 -8.60
CA LEU A 462 0.06 -20.39 -7.76
C LEU A 462 -1.08 -19.74 -8.57
N PHE A 463 -0.74 -19.14 -9.71
CA PHE A 463 -1.67 -18.36 -10.56
C PHE A 463 -1.60 -18.82 -12.01
N PRO A 464 -2.07 -20.02 -12.35
CA PRO A 464 -1.90 -20.63 -13.67
C PRO A 464 -2.87 -20.02 -14.71
N CYS A 465 -2.82 -18.69 -14.90
CA CYS A 465 -3.59 -18.00 -15.93
C CYS A 465 -2.79 -16.84 -16.56
N GLU A 466 -2.90 -16.68 -17.87
CA GLU A 466 -2.16 -15.66 -18.63
C GLU A 466 -2.44 -14.23 -18.10
N GLY A 467 -3.69 -13.90 -17.78
CA GLY A 467 -4.05 -12.59 -17.25
C GLY A 467 -3.38 -12.26 -15.92
N ALA A 468 -3.01 -13.24 -15.10
CA ALA A 468 -2.29 -12.99 -13.85
C ALA A 468 -0.91 -12.36 -14.12
N ILE A 469 -0.18 -12.87 -15.11
CA ILE A 469 1.15 -12.37 -15.49
C ILE A 469 1.08 -10.90 -15.93
N GLU A 470 0.02 -10.53 -16.68
CA GLU A 470 -0.18 -9.17 -17.17
C GLU A 470 -0.46 -8.14 -16.06
N THR A 471 -0.90 -8.58 -14.87
CA THR A 471 -1.12 -7.69 -13.73
C THR A 471 0.17 -7.30 -13.02
N VAL A 472 1.26 -8.07 -13.20
CA VAL A 472 2.53 -7.84 -12.52
C VAL A 472 3.28 -6.66 -13.13
N TYR A 473 3.58 -5.66 -12.31
CA TYR A 473 4.46 -4.57 -12.70
C TYR A 473 5.91 -5.02 -12.56
N ARG A 474 6.67 -4.89 -13.63
CA ARG A 474 8.08 -5.28 -13.68
C ARG A 474 8.93 -4.00 -13.71
N SER A 475 9.54 -3.67 -12.56
CA SER A 475 10.36 -2.47 -12.36
C SER A 475 11.69 -2.48 -13.12
#